data_3d31ffe45eb0ef72db48eb022f688da4
#
_entry.id   3d31ffe45eb0ef72db48eb022f688da4
#
_cell.length_a   1.000
_cell.length_b   1.000
_cell.length_c   1.000
_cell.angle_alpha   90.00
_cell.angle_beta   90.00
_cell.angle_gamma   90.00
#
_symmetry.space_group_name_H-M   'P 1'
#
loop_
_entity.id
_entity.type
_entity.pdbx_description
1 polymer ?
#
loop_
_entity_poly.entity_id
_entity_poly.type
_entity_poly.pdbx_seq_one_letter_code
_entity_poly.pdbx_strand_id
1 'polypeptide(L)'
;MKAARAILALALSCIPIAPAWGLTVLNRGNGGEIKSLDPHFIDGLNESNVSGDLLIGLLTMDPAAEPMPGAATSWTISPDGRTWTFHLRNHQWSDGRPVTAQDFVFAWQRLLDPHTGAAYAYNLWVVKNAHAISEGQLPPTALGIHALDDKTLQIALEHPAAYLPELLTHDTAYPLPRHVLAAKGNAWSLPRNFVGNGPYVPTEWIPNDHLTLVRNPLFYDAQHVRIDVVNYYPTPDSNAALRRFRVGELDTQTPIPLTQIDWLRKNMPNVLHTKPFMGLSYISMNMRRPPLDDVRLRRALNLAIDREILTDKVLRLGEPAAYSIVPPGVANYPKGAAMDFRALPAEERLAKARWLMGRMGYGPDHRLRLSFETFDEPNNKRVAAVVQAMLRQIWIDLDVIAIDGAVHGRNMQQGNYDLGVASWFADFNDASNFLDLLRTGSGNNYGRYHNTAFDTALDAAQREPDARKRGLILQKAEKIALADYAWIPLRFRTTQDLVQTYVKGWIDNPREFHRTRWLWLEARPERH
;
A
#
# COMPACT_ATOMS: atom_id res chain seq x y z
N MET A 1 43.19 16.39 83.85
CA MET A 1 43.18 15.61 82.62
C MET A 1 41.72 15.61 82.05
N LYS A 2 41.43 16.43 81.03
CA LYS A 2 40.11 16.59 80.47
C LYS A 2 40.14 15.91 79.10
N ALA A 3 39.32 14.84 78.92
CA ALA A 3 39.14 14.15 77.63
C ALA A 3 38.10 14.88 76.76
N ALA A 4 38.50 15.36 75.61
CA ALA A 4 37.61 15.94 74.61
C ALA A 4 36.97 14.82 73.78
N ARG A 5 35.63 14.74 73.77
CA ARG A 5 34.85 13.88 72.87
C ARG A 5 34.57 14.64 71.55
N ALA A 6 35.13 14.17 70.45
CA ALA A 6 34.79 14.64 69.12
C ALA A 6 33.53 13.91 68.65
N ILE A 7 32.45 14.65 68.35
CA ILE A 7 31.24 14.15 67.71
C ILE A 7 31.44 14.26 66.20
N LEU A 8 31.51 13.11 65.51
CA LEU A 8 31.54 13.01 64.03
C LEU A 8 30.09 13.04 63.51
N ALA A 9 29.66 14.17 62.95
CA ALA A 9 28.38 14.28 62.31
C ALA A 9 28.45 13.67 60.89
N LEU A 10 27.80 12.52 60.70
CA LEU A 10 27.61 11.89 59.38
C LEU A 10 26.53 12.66 58.61
N ALA A 11 26.90 13.45 57.61
CA ALA A 11 25.97 14.05 56.67
C ALA A 11 25.49 12.98 55.67
N LEU A 12 24.28 12.46 55.85
CA LEU A 12 23.60 11.66 54.82
C LEU A 12 23.22 12.59 53.66
N SER A 13 23.97 12.55 52.56
CA SER A 13 23.60 13.16 51.32
C SER A 13 22.46 12.32 50.69
N CYS A 14 21.23 12.84 50.74
CA CYS A 14 20.13 12.32 49.93
C CYS A 14 20.44 12.55 48.46
N ILE A 15 20.94 11.53 47.75
CA ILE A 15 20.99 11.51 46.30
C ILE A 15 19.54 11.34 45.87
N PRO A 16 18.96 12.26 45.08
CA PRO A 16 17.63 12.07 44.54
C PRO A 16 17.68 10.85 43.61
N ILE A 17 16.99 9.76 43.98
CA ILE A 17 16.75 8.63 43.11
C ILE A 17 15.83 9.17 42.02
N ALA A 18 16.37 9.49 40.83
CA ALA A 18 15.56 9.75 39.66
C ALA A 18 14.69 8.50 39.45
N PRO A 19 13.38 8.66 39.20
CA PRO A 19 12.55 7.53 38.90
C PRO A 19 13.13 6.81 37.67
N ALA A 20 13.45 5.53 37.84
CA ALA A 20 13.83 4.68 36.73
C ALA A 20 12.58 4.55 35.87
N TRP A 21 12.44 5.41 34.88
CA TRP A 21 11.42 5.28 33.86
C TRP A 21 11.72 3.98 33.11
N GLY A 22 10.87 2.95 33.29
CA GLY A 22 10.99 1.71 32.53
C GLY A 22 10.91 2.01 31.04
N LEU A 23 11.67 1.26 30.21
CA LEU A 23 11.65 1.39 28.76
C LEU A 23 10.21 1.27 28.24
N THR A 24 9.81 2.17 27.35
CA THR A 24 8.53 2.09 26.64
C THR A 24 8.66 1.08 25.52
N VAL A 25 7.89 -0.03 25.62
CA VAL A 25 7.94 -1.14 24.66
C VAL A 25 6.59 -1.25 23.95
N LEU A 26 6.60 -1.23 22.61
CA LEU A 26 5.45 -1.47 21.76
C LEU A 26 5.58 -2.85 21.09
N ASN A 27 4.57 -3.70 21.27
CA ASN A 27 4.49 -5.03 20.66
C ASN A 27 3.49 -5.02 19.50
N ARG A 28 3.99 -5.22 18.27
CA ARG A 28 3.19 -5.16 17.04
C ARG A 28 3.03 -6.56 16.44
N GLY A 29 1.80 -7.04 16.30
CA GLY A 29 1.48 -8.16 15.42
C GLY A 29 1.48 -7.68 13.98
N ASN A 30 2.30 -8.30 13.13
CA ASN A 30 2.68 -7.77 11.80
C ASN A 30 2.37 -8.72 10.63
N GLY A 31 1.45 -9.66 10.80
CA GLY A 31 1.09 -10.61 9.74
C GLY A 31 2.16 -11.67 9.50
N GLY A 32 2.62 -11.82 8.26
CA GLY A 32 3.63 -12.83 7.91
C GLY A 32 5.04 -12.51 8.43
N GLU A 33 5.92 -13.51 8.36
CA GLU A 33 7.36 -13.31 8.57
C GLU A 33 7.91 -12.36 7.51
N ILE A 34 8.82 -11.46 7.91
CA ILE A 34 9.53 -10.60 6.97
C ILE A 34 10.65 -11.37 6.28
N LYS A 35 10.87 -11.07 4.99
CA LYS A 35 11.88 -11.78 4.19
C LYS A 35 13.25 -11.13 4.29
N SER A 36 13.30 -9.81 4.43
CA SER A 36 14.53 -9.02 4.40
C SER A 36 14.36 -7.68 5.11
N LEU A 37 15.48 -7.12 5.62
CA LEU A 37 15.58 -5.72 6.03
C LEU A 37 16.13 -4.83 4.90
N ASP A 38 16.47 -5.39 3.73
CA ASP A 38 16.88 -4.64 2.55
C ASP A 38 15.63 -4.13 1.80
N PRO A 39 15.42 -2.80 1.68
CA PRO A 39 14.20 -2.24 1.09
C PRO A 39 14.03 -2.57 -0.40
N HIS A 40 15.07 -3.05 -1.08
CA HIS A 40 14.97 -3.48 -2.49
C HIS A 40 14.32 -4.85 -2.68
N PHE A 41 14.17 -5.64 -1.60
CA PHE A 41 13.55 -6.99 -1.62
C PHE A 41 12.22 -7.04 -0.87
N ILE A 42 11.63 -5.90 -0.57
CA ILE A 42 10.33 -5.78 0.09
C ILE A 42 9.22 -5.91 -0.96
N ASP A 43 8.21 -6.73 -0.67
CA ASP A 43 7.04 -6.92 -1.52
C ASP A 43 5.72 -6.95 -0.75
N GLY A 44 5.73 -6.69 0.56
CA GLY A 44 4.57 -6.72 1.43
C GLY A 44 4.48 -5.58 2.45
N LEU A 45 3.26 -5.32 2.92
CA LEU A 45 2.99 -4.29 3.92
C LEU A 45 3.69 -4.57 5.26
N ASN A 46 3.79 -5.85 5.65
CA ASN A 46 4.48 -6.29 6.86
C ASN A 46 5.97 -5.90 6.84
N GLU A 47 6.64 -6.02 5.70
CA GLU A 47 8.04 -5.61 5.52
C GLU A 47 8.15 -4.09 5.47
N SER A 48 7.24 -3.41 4.75
CA SER A 48 7.21 -1.95 4.67
C SER A 48 7.00 -1.29 6.04
N ASN A 49 6.21 -1.89 6.93
CA ASN A 49 6.06 -1.41 8.30
C ASN A 49 7.41 -1.35 9.04
N VAL A 50 8.23 -2.37 8.88
CA VAL A 50 9.57 -2.45 9.48
C VAL A 50 10.55 -1.50 8.79
N SER A 51 10.59 -1.52 7.46
CA SER A 51 11.49 -0.69 6.65
C SER A 51 11.33 0.80 6.93
N GLY A 52 10.10 1.28 7.06
CA GLY A 52 9.82 2.69 7.36
C GLY A 52 10.12 3.11 8.80
N ASP A 53 10.39 2.17 9.72
CA ASP A 53 10.96 2.46 11.03
C ASP A 53 12.50 2.45 10.99
N LEU A 54 13.12 1.78 10.02
CA LEU A 54 14.58 1.64 9.89
C LEU A 54 15.21 2.69 8.98
N LEU A 55 14.50 3.16 7.96
CA LEU A 55 15.00 4.04 6.92
C LEU A 55 14.04 5.21 6.65
N ILE A 56 14.59 6.32 6.12
CA ILE A 56 13.83 7.49 5.68
C ILE A 56 14.32 7.92 4.30
N GLY A 57 13.36 8.12 3.37
CA GLY A 57 13.59 8.63 2.03
C GLY A 57 13.76 10.16 1.97
N LEU A 58 13.82 10.71 0.76
CA LEU A 58 13.78 12.17 0.53
C LEU A 58 12.54 12.78 1.19
N LEU A 59 11.40 12.13 1.00
CA LEU A 59 10.16 12.40 1.69
C LEU A 59 9.81 11.21 2.60
N THR A 60 8.96 11.45 3.58
CA THR A 60 8.37 10.46 4.47
C THR A 60 6.88 10.74 4.60
N MET A 61 6.19 9.96 5.42
CA MET A 61 4.75 10.15 5.64
C MET A 61 4.49 10.74 7.03
N ASP A 62 3.51 11.64 7.09
CA ASP A 62 2.91 12.09 8.34
C ASP A 62 1.96 11.00 8.91
N PRO A 63 1.33 11.23 10.07
CA PRO A 63 0.38 10.25 10.65
C PRO A 63 -0.85 9.98 9.78
N ALA A 64 -1.23 10.90 8.88
CA ALA A 64 -2.33 10.71 7.93
C ALA A 64 -1.90 10.01 6.64
N ALA A 65 -0.62 9.60 6.56
CA ALA A 65 0.05 9.02 5.40
C ALA A 65 0.16 9.99 4.19
N GLU A 66 0.23 11.29 4.46
CA GLU A 66 0.52 12.31 3.45
C GLU A 66 2.04 12.57 3.35
N PRO A 67 2.57 12.86 2.16
CA PRO A 67 3.98 13.15 1.98
C PRO A 67 4.44 14.40 2.74
N MET A 68 5.54 14.26 3.48
CA MET A 68 6.18 15.35 4.21
C MET A 68 7.72 15.31 4.06
N PRO A 69 8.45 16.40 4.36
CA PRO A 69 9.91 16.41 4.34
C PRO A 69 10.52 15.30 5.20
N GLY A 70 11.33 14.45 4.58
CA GLY A 70 12.12 13.40 5.22
C GLY A 70 13.60 13.79 5.31
N ALA A 71 14.48 13.17 4.53
CA ALA A 71 15.88 13.56 4.37
C ALA A 71 16.02 14.90 3.64
N ALA A 72 15.13 15.22 2.70
CA ALA A 72 15.04 16.54 2.11
C ALA A 72 14.26 17.50 3.00
N THR A 73 14.70 18.77 3.07
CA THR A 73 14.00 19.86 3.77
C THR A 73 13.16 20.69 2.81
N SER A 74 13.55 20.77 1.54
CA SER A 74 12.90 21.53 0.48
C SER A 74 13.28 21.00 -0.89
N TRP A 75 12.52 21.41 -1.90
CA TRP A 75 12.84 21.11 -3.30
C TRP A 75 12.32 22.20 -4.23
N THR A 76 12.89 22.25 -5.43
CA THR A 76 12.44 23.09 -6.53
C THR A 76 12.11 22.25 -7.75
N ILE A 77 11.23 22.72 -8.59
CA ILE A 77 10.76 22.05 -9.81
C ILE A 77 11.00 22.98 -10.99
N SER A 78 11.58 22.46 -12.08
CA SER A 78 11.72 23.21 -13.33
C SER A 78 10.36 23.58 -13.92
N PRO A 79 10.29 24.64 -14.75
CA PRO A 79 9.02 25.08 -15.35
C PRO A 79 8.31 24.03 -16.21
N ASP A 80 9.05 23.09 -16.78
CA ASP A 80 8.53 21.94 -17.55
C ASP A 80 8.12 20.76 -16.68
N GLY A 81 8.29 20.85 -15.36
CA GLY A 81 7.94 19.79 -14.39
C GLY A 81 8.82 18.55 -14.43
N ARG A 82 9.93 18.56 -15.21
CA ARG A 82 10.75 17.35 -15.44
C ARG A 82 12.01 17.26 -14.59
N THR A 83 12.47 18.36 -14.01
CA THR A 83 13.66 18.38 -13.17
C THR A 83 13.31 18.80 -11.77
N TRP A 84 13.60 17.95 -10.80
CA TRP A 84 13.40 18.20 -9.38
C TRP A 84 14.75 18.28 -8.69
N THR A 85 14.97 19.33 -7.90
CA THR A 85 16.20 19.52 -7.12
C THR A 85 15.88 19.56 -5.65
N PHE A 86 16.37 18.59 -4.89
CA PHE A 86 16.13 18.40 -3.46
C PHE A 86 17.32 18.87 -2.64
N HIS A 87 17.05 19.58 -1.53
CA HIS A 87 18.05 20.02 -0.57
C HIS A 87 17.97 19.18 0.70
N LEU A 88 19.03 18.45 1.01
CA LEU A 88 19.08 17.51 2.14
C LEU A 88 19.44 18.23 3.44
N ARG A 89 18.80 17.80 4.53
CA ARG A 89 19.18 18.20 5.89
C ARG A 89 20.53 17.63 6.30
N ASN A 90 21.13 18.22 7.33
CA ASN A 90 22.23 17.57 8.02
C ASN A 90 21.66 16.46 8.89
N HIS A 91 21.95 15.21 8.54
CA HIS A 91 21.58 14.03 9.31
C HIS A 91 22.60 12.92 9.09
N GLN A 92 22.55 11.91 9.92
CA GLN A 92 23.56 10.87 9.99
C GLN A 92 22.91 9.49 9.86
N TRP A 93 23.69 8.55 9.40
CA TRP A 93 23.46 7.14 9.58
C TRP A 93 23.62 6.77 11.07
N SER A 94 23.08 5.63 11.48
CA SER A 94 23.16 5.14 12.87
C SER A 94 24.59 4.81 13.34
N ASP A 95 25.57 4.77 12.44
CA ASP A 95 27.00 4.64 12.74
C ASP A 95 27.73 5.99 12.84
N GLY A 96 27.01 7.11 12.74
CA GLY A 96 27.51 8.47 12.86
C GLY A 96 28.06 9.08 11.57
N ARG A 97 28.10 8.35 10.46
CA ARG A 97 28.51 8.92 9.16
C ARG A 97 27.41 9.80 8.56
N PRO A 98 27.75 10.87 7.82
CA PRO A 98 26.73 11.72 7.20
C PRO A 98 25.99 10.95 6.09
N VAL A 99 24.67 11.17 6.00
CA VAL A 99 23.88 10.79 4.83
C VAL A 99 24.06 11.85 3.75
N THR A 100 24.36 11.42 2.54
CA THR A 100 24.66 12.29 1.41
C THR A 100 23.77 12.02 0.21
N ALA A 101 23.71 12.96 -0.73
CA ALA A 101 23.00 12.78 -1.99
C ALA A 101 23.50 11.56 -2.78
N GLN A 102 24.80 11.22 -2.65
CA GLN A 102 25.40 10.06 -3.30
C GLN A 102 24.85 8.72 -2.78
N ASP A 103 24.34 8.66 -1.55
CA ASP A 103 23.73 7.45 -1.00
C ASP A 103 22.36 7.16 -1.67
N PHE A 104 21.62 8.19 -2.10
CA PHE A 104 20.42 8.07 -2.91
C PHE A 104 20.75 7.65 -4.35
N VAL A 105 21.75 8.27 -4.99
CA VAL A 105 22.21 7.89 -6.33
C VAL A 105 22.59 6.41 -6.36
N PHE A 106 23.40 5.98 -5.40
CA PHE A 106 23.83 4.59 -5.27
C PHE A 106 22.63 3.63 -5.09
N ALA A 107 21.70 3.97 -4.19
CA ALA A 107 20.54 3.14 -3.90
C ALA A 107 19.66 2.94 -5.13
N TRP A 108 19.35 4.01 -5.87
CA TRP A 108 18.47 3.93 -7.03
C TRP A 108 19.13 3.25 -8.22
N GLN A 109 20.44 3.45 -8.42
CA GLN A 109 21.19 2.71 -9.42
C GLN A 109 21.19 1.21 -9.13
N ARG A 110 21.34 0.82 -7.84
CA ARG A 110 21.27 -0.59 -7.42
C ARG A 110 19.85 -1.15 -7.59
N LEU A 111 18.81 -0.40 -7.22
CA LEU A 111 17.41 -0.85 -7.38
C LEU A 111 17.10 -1.22 -8.83
N LEU A 112 17.54 -0.38 -9.78
CA LEU A 112 17.23 -0.51 -11.20
C LEU A 112 18.18 -1.43 -11.95
N ASP A 113 19.29 -1.83 -11.34
CA ASP A 113 20.19 -2.85 -11.92
C ASP A 113 19.45 -4.20 -11.99
N PRO A 114 19.25 -4.79 -13.19
CA PRO A 114 18.55 -6.07 -13.33
C PRO A 114 19.18 -7.21 -12.53
N HIS A 115 20.50 -7.13 -12.24
CA HIS A 115 21.17 -8.12 -11.39
C HIS A 115 20.72 -8.07 -9.91
N THR A 116 20.13 -6.97 -9.45
CA THR A 116 19.57 -6.86 -8.11
C THR A 116 18.28 -7.68 -7.99
N GLY A 117 17.48 -7.75 -9.06
CA GLY A 117 16.21 -8.50 -9.05
C GLY A 117 15.12 -7.87 -8.18
N ALA A 118 15.11 -6.54 -8.04
CA ALA A 118 14.16 -5.81 -7.23
C ALA A 118 12.76 -5.82 -7.88
N ALA A 119 11.77 -6.43 -7.22
CA ALA A 119 10.42 -6.59 -7.76
C ALA A 119 9.70 -5.25 -8.02
N TYR A 120 9.97 -4.23 -7.20
CA TYR A 120 9.33 -2.90 -7.26
C TYR A 120 10.18 -1.84 -7.99
N ALA A 121 11.18 -2.23 -8.80
CA ALA A 121 11.99 -1.31 -9.61
C ALA A 121 11.12 -0.39 -10.51
N TYR A 122 9.97 -0.88 -10.97
CA TYR A 122 9.03 -0.14 -11.83
C TYR A 122 8.48 1.15 -11.17
N ASN A 123 8.46 1.27 -9.85
CA ASN A 123 8.03 2.48 -9.16
C ASN A 123 8.89 3.70 -9.53
N LEU A 124 10.14 3.50 -9.92
CA LEU A 124 11.03 4.58 -10.35
C LEU A 124 11.14 4.75 -11.88
N TRP A 125 10.34 4.05 -12.70
CA TRP A 125 10.38 4.19 -14.16
C TRP A 125 10.01 5.59 -14.69
N VAL A 126 9.43 6.42 -13.84
CA VAL A 126 9.23 7.85 -14.12
C VAL A 126 10.55 8.62 -14.22
N VAL A 127 11.63 8.14 -13.60
CA VAL A 127 12.97 8.73 -13.67
C VAL A 127 13.59 8.43 -15.03
N LYS A 128 14.22 9.42 -15.62
CA LYS A 128 14.84 9.33 -16.95
C LYS A 128 15.78 8.12 -17.06
N ASN A 129 15.60 7.35 -18.11
CA ASN A 129 16.33 6.11 -18.43
C ASN A 129 16.05 4.91 -17.49
N ALA A 130 15.24 5.05 -16.45
CA ALA A 130 15.04 4.00 -15.45
C ALA A 130 14.49 2.70 -16.05
N HIS A 131 13.51 2.79 -16.95
CA HIS A 131 12.94 1.61 -17.62
C HIS A 131 13.98 0.89 -18.49
N ALA A 132 14.72 1.63 -19.33
CA ALA A 132 15.76 1.05 -20.17
C ALA A 132 16.91 0.40 -19.37
N ILE A 133 17.22 0.94 -18.19
CA ILE A 133 18.20 0.34 -17.26
C ILE A 133 17.65 -0.96 -16.70
N SER A 134 16.40 -1.00 -16.22
CA SER A 134 15.79 -2.23 -15.67
C SER A 134 15.64 -3.34 -16.69
N GLU A 135 15.57 -3.01 -17.99
CA GLU A 135 15.61 -3.95 -19.12
C GLU A 135 17.04 -4.34 -19.55
N GLY A 136 18.07 -3.82 -18.87
CA GLY A 136 19.47 -4.08 -19.22
C GLY A 136 19.96 -3.41 -20.51
N GLN A 137 19.20 -2.45 -21.07
CA GLN A 137 19.54 -1.74 -22.32
C GLN A 137 20.53 -0.60 -22.08
N LEU A 138 20.58 -0.05 -20.86
CA LEU A 138 21.49 1.00 -20.44
C LEU A 138 22.16 0.63 -19.10
N PRO A 139 23.39 1.14 -18.86
CA PRO A 139 24.05 0.93 -17.57
C PRO A 139 23.35 1.73 -16.46
N PRO A 140 23.38 1.28 -15.18
CA PRO A 140 22.80 2.00 -14.05
C PRO A 140 23.27 3.46 -13.91
N THR A 141 24.48 3.76 -14.34
CA THR A 141 25.06 5.12 -14.32
C THR A 141 24.39 6.11 -15.28
N ALA A 142 23.58 5.62 -16.23
CA ALA A 142 22.80 6.46 -17.15
C ALA A 142 21.51 6.99 -16.53
N LEU A 143 21.18 6.60 -15.29
CA LEU A 143 19.97 7.02 -14.58
C LEU A 143 19.93 8.55 -14.41
N GLY A 144 18.77 9.14 -14.62
CA GLY A 144 18.53 10.56 -14.47
C GLY A 144 18.52 11.06 -13.02
N ILE A 145 19.48 10.63 -12.20
CA ILE A 145 19.68 11.08 -10.82
C ILE A 145 21.14 11.48 -10.60
N HIS A 146 21.37 12.66 -10.02
CA HIS A 146 22.71 13.20 -9.84
C HIS A 146 22.88 13.88 -8.48
N ALA A 147 23.94 13.57 -7.76
CA ALA A 147 24.39 14.35 -6.63
C ALA A 147 25.20 15.54 -7.18
N LEU A 148 24.67 16.76 -7.06
CA LEU A 148 25.37 17.97 -7.45
C LEU A 148 26.44 18.34 -6.42
N ASP A 149 26.16 18.04 -5.17
CA ASP A 149 27.07 18.05 -4.01
C ASP A 149 26.54 17.08 -2.95
N ASP A 150 27.13 17.04 -1.76
CA ASP A 150 26.72 16.12 -0.68
C ASP A 150 25.29 16.37 -0.17
N LYS A 151 24.72 17.55 -0.41
CA LYS A 151 23.42 17.97 0.12
C LYS A 151 22.41 18.35 -0.96
N THR A 152 22.79 18.28 -2.21
CA THR A 152 21.92 18.65 -3.34
C THR A 152 21.78 17.48 -4.30
N LEU A 153 20.55 16.95 -4.41
CA LEU A 153 20.19 15.85 -5.29
C LEU A 153 19.28 16.36 -6.40
N GLN A 154 19.64 16.09 -7.65
CA GLN A 154 18.82 16.41 -8.81
C GLN A 154 18.27 15.14 -9.45
N ILE A 155 16.96 15.17 -9.79
CA ILE A 155 16.25 14.07 -10.45
C ILE A 155 15.65 14.60 -11.75
N ALA A 156 16.00 13.99 -12.88
CA ALA A 156 15.37 14.23 -14.17
C ALA A 156 14.35 13.12 -14.46
N LEU A 157 13.17 13.51 -14.95
CA LEU A 157 12.04 12.62 -15.23
C LEU A 157 11.81 12.45 -16.73
N GLU A 158 11.25 11.34 -17.15
CA GLU A 158 10.80 11.09 -18.54
C GLU A 158 9.66 12.06 -18.95
N HIS A 159 8.79 12.36 -18.02
CA HIS A 159 7.65 13.29 -18.18
C HIS A 159 7.35 13.98 -16.86
N PRO A 160 6.59 15.08 -16.82
CA PRO A 160 6.16 15.67 -15.58
C PRO A 160 5.40 14.67 -14.72
N ALA A 161 5.68 14.63 -13.41
CA ALA A 161 5.02 13.71 -12.47
C ALA A 161 4.62 14.46 -11.20
N ALA A 162 3.39 15.00 -11.19
CA ALA A 162 2.84 15.68 -10.02
C ALA A 162 2.70 14.75 -8.80
N TYR A 163 2.71 13.45 -9.02
CA TYR A 163 2.66 12.40 -8.00
C TYR A 163 4.05 11.94 -7.51
N LEU A 164 5.13 12.54 -7.99
CA LEU A 164 6.49 12.17 -7.55
C LEU A 164 6.66 12.23 -6.03
N PRO A 165 6.11 13.21 -5.29
CA PRO A 165 6.17 13.22 -3.83
C PRO A 165 5.64 11.94 -3.19
N GLU A 166 4.58 11.37 -3.72
CA GLU A 166 4.01 10.11 -3.25
C GLU A 166 4.97 8.93 -3.46
N LEU A 167 5.56 8.82 -4.66
CA LEU A 167 6.56 7.78 -4.97
C LEU A 167 7.79 7.87 -4.07
N LEU A 168 8.22 9.09 -3.71
CA LEU A 168 9.40 9.32 -2.87
C LEU A 168 9.21 8.94 -1.40
N THR A 169 7.98 8.62 -0.97
CA THR A 169 7.71 8.07 0.35
C THR A 169 7.79 6.53 0.38
N HIS A 170 7.86 5.88 -0.77
CA HIS A 170 7.92 4.42 -0.88
C HIS A 170 9.31 3.88 -0.55
N ASP A 171 9.37 2.66 -0.02
CA ASP A 171 10.61 2.01 0.45
C ASP A 171 11.68 1.91 -0.65
N THR A 172 11.28 1.71 -1.91
CA THR A 172 12.20 1.69 -3.06
C THR A 172 12.99 2.98 -3.29
N ALA A 173 12.50 4.11 -2.76
CA ALA A 173 13.14 5.41 -2.89
C ALA A 173 14.11 5.73 -1.74
N TYR A 174 14.29 4.83 -0.76
CA TYR A 174 15.16 5.07 0.37
C TYR A 174 16.64 5.03 -0.01
N PRO A 175 17.50 5.82 0.69
CA PRO A 175 18.94 5.75 0.51
C PRO A 175 19.49 4.48 1.15
N LEU A 176 20.64 4.02 0.70
CA LEU A 176 21.35 2.90 1.31
C LEU A 176 22.75 3.33 1.79
N PRO A 177 23.24 2.77 2.92
CA PRO A 177 24.57 3.07 3.43
C PRO A 177 25.65 2.39 2.55
N ARG A 178 26.02 3.04 1.45
CA ARG A 178 26.96 2.49 0.43
C ARG A 178 28.25 1.95 1.02
N HIS A 179 28.76 2.58 2.09
CA HIS A 179 29.98 2.15 2.77
C HIS A 179 29.82 0.81 3.49
N VAL A 180 28.60 0.51 4.00
CA VAL A 180 28.33 -0.79 4.63
C VAL A 180 28.12 -1.87 3.56
N LEU A 181 27.40 -1.54 2.49
CA LEU A 181 27.23 -2.47 1.37
C LEU A 181 28.60 -2.81 0.72
N ALA A 182 29.49 -1.83 0.56
CA ALA A 182 30.83 -2.07 0.07
C ALA A 182 31.66 -3.00 0.97
N ALA A 183 31.47 -2.90 2.30
CA ALA A 183 32.22 -3.69 3.28
C ALA A 183 31.62 -5.07 3.56
N LYS A 184 30.30 -5.23 3.44
CA LYS A 184 29.54 -6.41 3.91
C LYS A 184 28.78 -7.14 2.79
N GLY A 185 28.69 -6.57 1.59
CA GLY A 185 27.88 -7.12 0.50
C GLY A 185 26.44 -7.36 0.96
N ASN A 186 25.83 -8.48 0.56
CA ASN A 186 24.45 -8.83 0.91
C ASN A 186 24.20 -9.04 2.42
N ALA A 187 25.26 -9.22 3.23
CA ALA A 187 25.12 -9.34 4.68
C ALA A 187 24.91 -7.98 5.39
N TRP A 188 24.84 -6.87 4.66
CA TRP A 188 24.65 -5.53 5.21
C TRP A 188 23.31 -5.39 5.97
N SER A 189 22.26 -6.06 5.49
CA SER A 189 20.89 -6.01 6.04
C SER A 189 20.66 -6.96 7.23
N LEU A 190 21.66 -7.74 7.65
CA LEU A 190 21.56 -8.52 8.89
C LEU A 190 21.61 -7.57 10.10
N PRO A 191 20.84 -7.79 11.19
CA PRO A 191 20.78 -6.86 12.33
C PRO A 191 22.14 -6.37 12.85
N ARG A 192 23.12 -7.27 12.99
CA ARG A 192 24.47 -6.96 13.47
C ARG A 192 25.30 -6.05 12.54
N ASN A 193 24.91 -5.91 11.28
CA ASN A 193 25.60 -5.10 10.28
C ASN A 193 24.77 -3.90 9.82
N PHE A 194 23.48 -3.88 10.21
CA PHE A 194 22.53 -2.92 9.70
C PHE A 194 22.85 -1.50 10.17
N VAL A 195 22.88 -0.60 9.21
CA VAL A 195 23.03 0.84 9.45
C VAL A 195 21.89 1.54 8.74
N GLY A 196 21.05 2.22 9.51
CA GLY A 196 19.87 2.95 9.00
C GLY A 196 19.96 4.44 9.31
N ASN A 197 19.11 5.22 8.64
CA ASN A 197 18.92 6.65 8.88
C ASN A 197 17.53 6.97 9.46
N GLY A 198 16.77 5.94 9.83
CA GLY A 198 15.43 6.03 10.39
C GLY A 198 15.41 6.17 11.92
N PRO A 199 14.18 6.23 12.50
CA PRO A 199 13.96 6.41 13.94
C PRO A 199 14.40 5.23 14.79
N TYR A 200 14.59 4.04 14.22
CA TYR A 200 14.97 2.82 14.91
C TYR A 200 16.10 2.09 14.20
N VAL A 201 16.78 1.21 14.97
CA VAL A 201 17.78 0.25 14.46
C VAL A 201 17.47 -1.15 14.97
N PRO A 202 17.70 -2.21 14.18
CA PRO A 202 17.45 -3.58 14.60
C PRO A 202 18.56 -4.04 15.55
N THR A 203 18.19 -4.74 16.61
CA THR A 203 19.14 -5.34 17.56
C THR A 203 19.09 -6.86 17.55
N GLU A 204 17.92 -7.44 17.32
CA GLU A 204 17.70 -8.88 17.30
C GLU A 204 16.66 -9.25 16.28
N TRP A 205 16.87 -10.34 15.57
CA TRP A 205 15.90 -10.97 14.69
C TRP A 205 15.98 -12.48 14.84
N ILE A 206 14.94 -13.05 15.46
CA ILE A 206 14.75 -14.49 15.60
C ILE A 206 13.62 -14.89 14.64
N PRO A 207 13.95 -15.56 13.52
CA PRO A 207 12.95 -15.94 12.52
C PRO A 207 11.76 -16.71 13.12
N ASN A 208 10.55 -16.35 12.70
CA ASN A 208 9.27 -16.88 13.18
C ASN A 208 8.95 -16.60 14.66
N ASP A 209 9.75 -15.81 15.36
CA ASP A 209 9.49 -15.39 16.74
C ASP A 209 9.31 -13.86 16.82
N HIS A 210 10.39 -13.09 16.64
CA HIS A 210 10.29 -11.63 16.65
C HIS A 210 11.48 -10.92 16.00
N LEU A 211 11.26 -9.65 15.65
CA LEU A 211 12.28 -8.67 15.33
C LEU A 211 12.20 -7.54 16.37
N THR A 212 13.31 -7.25 17.07
CA THR A 212 13.41 -6.16 18.03
C THR A 212 14.17 -4.98 17.42
N LEU A 213 13.55 -3.81 17.49
CA LEU A 213 14.14 -2.53 17.12
C LEU A 213 14.28 -1.66 18.37
N VAL A 214 15.37 -0.88 18.44
CA VAL A 214 15.59 0.12 19.48
C VAL A 214 15.68 1.51 18.86
N ARG A 215 15.28 2.53 19.62
CA ARG A 215 15.34 3.94 19.21
C ARG A 215 16.76 4.32 18.77
N ASN A 216 16.86 4.96 17.60
CA ASN A 216 18.11 5.50 17.06
C ASN A 216 18.36 6.91 17.62
N PRO A 217 19.36 7.12 18.49
CA PRO A 217 19.64 8.43 19.06
C PRO A 217 20.20 9.43 18.03
N LEU A 218 20.71 8.95 16.89
CA LEU A 218 21.25 9.77 15.81
C LEU A 218 20.21 10.14 14.76
N PHE A 219 18.97 9.68 14.91
CA PHE A 219 17.89 10.10 14.04
C PHE A 219 17.64 11.61 14.15
N TYR A 220 17.47 12.31 13.04
CA TYR A 220 17.37 13.78 13.01
C TYR A 220 16.25 14.35 13.90
N ASP A 221 15.26 13.54 14.24
CA ASP A 221 14.09 13.91 15.02
C ASP A 221 13.91 13.00 16.26
N ALA A 222 15.01 12.44 16.77
CA ALA A 222 15.02 11.47 17.87
C ALA A 222 14.32 11.96 19.15
N GLN A 223 14.31 13.28 19.39
CA GLN A 223 13.65 13.89 20.55
C GLN A 223 12.13 13.72 20.56
N HIS A 224 11.49 13.50 19.39
CA HIS A 224 10.06 13.29 19.26
C HIS A 224 9.66 11.81 19.17
N VAL A 225 10.61 10.89 19.11
CA VAL A 225 10.36 9.45 19.14
C VAL A 225 10.16 9.00 20.59
N ARG A 226 8.94 8.55 20.92
CA ARG A 226 8.51 8.30 22.30
C ARG A 226 8.56 6.84 22.73
N ILE A 227 8.64 5.92 21.78
CA ILE A 227 8.78 4.47 22.02
C ILE A 227 10.27 4.13 22.01
N ASP A 228 10.76 3.47 23.06
CA ASP A 228 12.18 3.09 23.18
C ASP A 228 12.48 1.79 22.44
N VAL A 229 11.55 0.82 22.49
CA VAL A 229 11.70 -0.51 21.89
C VAL A 229 10.44 -0.88 21.13
N VAL A 230 10.59 -1.44 19.93
CA VAL A 230 9.51 -1.98 19.13
C VAL A 230 9.79 -3.45 18.84
N ASN A 231 8.86 -4.32 19.19
CA ASN A 231 8.91 -5.73 18.82
C ASN A 231 7.87 -5.99 17.71
N TYR A 232 8.31 -6.49 16.59
CA TYR A 232 7.48 -6.98 15.50
C TYR A 232 7.36 -8.50 15.59
N TYR A 233 6.13 -9.00 15.75
CA TYR A 233 5.83 -10.42 15.85
C TYR A 233 5.17 -10.91 14.57
N PRO A 234 5.70 -11.96 13.93
CA PRO A 234 4.97 -12.68 12.89
C PRO A 234 3.68 -13.27 13.47
N THR A 235 2.58 -13.02 12.81
CA THR A 235 1.24 -13.46 13.25
C THR A 235 0.44 -14.04 12.08
N PRO A 236 0.95 -15.11 11.42
CA PRO A 236 0.31 -15.68 10.23
C PRO A 236 -1.09 -16.28 10.54
N ASP A 237 -1.29 -16.82 11.75
CA ASP A 237 -2.61 -17.23 12.22
C ASP A 237 -3.30 -16.05 12.96
N SER A 238 -4.19 -15.36 12.25
CA SER A 238 -4.92 -14.21 12.79
C SER A 238 -5.81 -14.55 13.99
N ASN A 239 -6.29 -15.79 14.15
CA ASN A 239 -7.05 -16.21 15.33
C ASN A 239 -6.15 -16.36 16.57
N ALA A 240 -4.95 -16.92 16.40
CA ALA A 240 -3.95 -16.96 17.46
C ALA A 240 -3.50 -15.54 17.85
N ALA A 241 -3.28 -14.68 16.87
CA ALA A 241 -2.94 -13.28 17.08
C ALA A 241 -4.02 -12.52 17.85
N LEU A 242 -5.30 -12.73 17.53
CA LEU A 242 -6.40 -12.16 18.28
C LEU A 242 -6.40 -12.60 19.76
N ARG A 243 -6.07 -13.86 20.04
CA ARG A 243 -5.93 -14.33 21.44
C ARG A 243 -4.80 -13.60 22.17
N ARG A 244 -3.63 -13.46 21.54
CA ARG A 244 -2.48 -12.71 22.08
C ARG A 244 -2.81 -11.23 22.32
N PHE A 245 -3.51 -10.60 21.37
CA PHE A 245 -4.00 -9.22 21.53
C PHE A 245 -4.95 -9.07 22.74
N ARG A 246 -5.89 -9.99 22.90
CA ARG A 246 -6.88 -9.96 24.00
C ARG A 246 -6.26 -10.11 25.38
N VAL A 247 -5.15 -10.85 25.50
CA VAL A 247 -4.41 -10.98 26.78
C VAL A 247 -3.33 -9.90 26.94
N GLY A 248 -3.24 -8.94 25.99
CA GLY A 248 -2.34 -7.80 26.06
C GLY A 248 -0.87 -8.13 25.79
N GLU A 249 -0.59 -9.26 25.11
CA GLU A 249 0.76 -9.56 24.60
C GLU A 249 1.09 -8.69 23.38
N LEU A 250 0.06 -8.34 22.58
CA LEU A 250 0.19 -7.46 21.44
C LEU A 250 -0.54 -6.14 21.71
N ASP A 251 0.09 -5.02 21.38
CA ASP A 251 -0.48 -3.68 21.50
C ASP A 251 -1.22 -3.26 20.22
N THR A 252 -0.76 -3.76 19.07
CA THR A 252 -1.44 -3.62 17.77
C THR A 252 -1.44 -4.96 17.03
N GLN A 253 -2.44 -5.19 16.17
CA GLN A 253 -2.54 -6.41 15.38
C GLN A 253 -3.17 -6.15 14.02
N THR A 254 -2.47 -6.56 12.96
CA THR A 254 -2.95 -6.67 11.58
C THR A 254 -2.27 -7.88 10.91
N PRO A 255 -2.97 -8.64 10.05
CA PRO A 255 -4.40 -8.65 9.77
C PRO A 255 -5.21 -9.28 10.91
N ILE A 256 -6.53 -8.99 10.94
CA ILE A 256 -7.47 -9.57 11.91
C ILE A 256 -8.22 -10.76 11.31
N PRO A 257 -8.81 -11.68 12.15
CA PRO A 257 -9.64 -12.77 11.64
C PRO A 257 -11.00 -12.23 11.17
N LEU A 258 -11.17 -12.06 9.85
CA LEU A 258 -12.39 -11.51 9.25
C LEU A 258 -13.65 -12.32 9.56
N THR A 259 -13.54 -13.61 9.85
CA THR A 259 -14.65 -14.47 10.30
C THR A 259 -15.20 -14.06 11.66
N GLN A 260 -14.44 -13.31 12.45
CA GLN A 260 -14.83 -12.81 13.77
C GLN A 260 -15.21 -11.33 13.77
N ILE A 261 -15.33 -10.68 12.61
CA ILE A 261 -15.56 -9.23 12.52
C ILE A 261 -16.82 -8.77 13.26
N ASP A 262 -17.92 -9.50 13.17
CA ASP A 262 -19.17 -9.16 13.87
C ASP A 262 -19.02 -9.30 15.39
N TRP A 263 -18.28 -10.32 15.83
CA TRP A 263 -17.97 -10.48 17.25
C TRP A 263 -17.09 -9.34 17.77
N LEU A 264 -16.07 -8.95 16.99
CA LEU A 264 -15.17 -7.82 17.32
C LEU A 264 -15.95 -6.50 17.41
N ARG A 265 -16.82 -6.22 16.44
CA ARG A 265 -17.68 -5.02 16.46
C ARG A 265 -18.57 -4.95 17.71
N LYS A 266 -19.09 -6.09 18.15
CA LYS A 266 -19.96 -6.16 19.32
C LYS A 266 -19.21 -6.08 20.63
N ASN A 267 -18.06 -6.75 20.75
CA ASN A 267 -17.40 -6.99 22.03
C ASN A 267 -16.14 -6.15 22.25
N MET A 268 -15.54 -5.63 21.17
CA MET A 268 -14.29 -4.88 21.21
C MET A 268 -14.33 -3.61 20.30
N PRO A 269 -15.44 -2.82 20.32
CA PRO A 269 -15.60 -1.70 19.39
C PRO A 269 -14.55 -0.61 19.55
N ASN A 270 -14.01 -0.41 20.76
CA ASN A 270 -13.08 0.67 21.08
C ASN A 270 -11.63 0.41 20.61
N VAL A 271 -11.32 -0.83 20.23
CA VAL A 271 -9.98 -1.23 19.75
C VAL A 271 -10.00 -1.69 18.29
N LEU A 272 -11.20 -1.85 17.72
CA LEU A 272 -11.35 -2.22 16.30
C LEU A 272 -11.42 -0.96 15.44
N HIS A 273 -10.43 -0.78 14.62
CA HIS A 273 -10.38 0.24 13.58
C HIS A 273 -10.82 -0.37 12.25
N THR A 274 -11.77 0.26 11.56
CA THR A 274 -12.18 -0.10 10.19
C THR A 274 -12.16 1.16 9.36
N LYS A 275 -11.36 1.19 8.31
CA LYS A 275 -11.08 2.41 7.54
C LYS A 275 -11.02 2.13 6.04
N PRO A 276 -11.29 3.13 5.18
CA PRO A 276 -11.05 3.01 3.74
C PRO A 276 -9.60 2.65 3.47
N PHE A 277 -9.40 1.81 2.45
CA PHE A 277 -8.09 1.48 1.90
C PHE A 277 -8.10 1.79 0.40
N MET A 278 -7.00 2.32 -0.13
CA MET A 278 -6.91 2.63 -1.56
C MET A 278 -6.82 1.35 -2.38
N GLY A 279 -7.96 0.67 -2.48
CA GLY A 279 -8.07 -0.58 -3.20
C GLY A 279 -9.45 -0.77 -3.83
N LEU A 280 -9.45 -1.47 -4.96
CA LEU A 280 -10.64 -1.85 -5.70
C LEU A 280 -10.62 -3.36 -5.95
N SER A 281 -11.74 -4.03 -5.68
CA SER A 281 -12.00 -5.38 -6.20
C SER A 281 -12.98 -5.29 -7.35
N TYR A 282 -12.68 -5.97 -8.44
CA TYR A 282 -13.46 -5.92 -9.69
C TYR A 282 -13.44 -7.27 -10.41
N ILE A 283 -14.32 -7.43 -11.38
CA ILE A 283 -14.25 -8.52 -12.36
C ILE A 283 -13.69 -7.94 -13.66
N SER A 284 -12.60 -8.50 -14.13
CA SER A 284 -12.07 -8.27 -15.47
C SER A 284 -12.80 -9.13 -16.48
N MET A 285 -13.13 -8.56 -17.63
CA MET A 285 -13.77 -9.22 -18.76
C MET A 285 -12.78 -9.29 -19.91
N ASN A 286 -12.52 -10.47 -20.46
CA ASN A 286 -11.61 -10.62 -21.59
C ASN A 286 -12.29 -10.18 -22.91
N MET A 287 -12.08 -8.93 -23.30
CA MET A 287 -12.72 -8.31 -24.47
C MET A 287 -12.20 -8.84 -25.82
N ARG A 288 -11.19 -9.72 -25.83
CA ARG A 288 -10.79 -10.45 -27.05
C ARG A 288 -11.60 -11.72 -27.28
N ARG A 289 -12.45 -12.12 -26.34
CA ARG A 289 -13.31 -13.30 -26.42
C ARG A 289 -14.76 -12.89 -26.67
N PRO A 290 -15.30 -13.11 -27.88
CA PRO A 290 -16.72 -12.90 -28.11
C PRO A 290 -17.58 -13.76 -27.16
N PRO A 291 -18.71 -13.25 -26.66
CA PRO A 291 -19.31 -11.96 -27.00
C PRO A 291 -18.93 -10.81 -26.04
N LEU A 292 -17.85 -10.94 -25.24
CA LEU A 292 -17.41 -9.91 -24.25
C LEU A 292 -16.85 -8.62 -24.92
N ASP A 293 -16.56 -8.66 -26.20
CA ASP A 293 -16.26 -7.49 -27.03
C ASP A 293 -17.48 -6.58 -27.25
N ASP A 294 -18.71 -7.11 -27.09
CA ASP A 294 -19.95 -6.32 -27.21
C ASP A 294 -20.21 -5.51 -25.92
N VAL A 295 -20.21 -4.18 -26.06
CA VAL A 295 -20.47 -3.27 -24.94
C VAL A 295 -21.86 -3.47 -24.31
N ARG A 296 -22.86 -3.97 -25.09
CA ARG A 296 -24.21 -4.26 -24.57
C ARG A 296 -24.17 -5.40 -23.55
N LEU A 297 -23.37 -6.44 -23.82
CA LEU A 297 -23.18 -7.54 -22.87
C LEU A 297 -22.46 -7.04 -21.60
N ARG A 298 -21.37 -6.28 -21.75
CA ARG A 298 -20.64 -5.73 -20.60
C ARG A 298 -21.54 -4.84 -19.73
N ARG A 299 -22.44 -4.07 -20.36
CA ARG A 299 -23.45 -3.28 -19.65
C ARG A 299 -24.45 -4.17 -18.92
N ALA A 300 -24.96 -5.22 -19.57
CA ALA A 300 -25.92 -6.15 -18.95
C ALA A 300 -25.32 -6.85 -17.72
N LEU A 301 -24.05 -7.31 -17.81
CA LEU A 301 -23.30 -7.87 -16.69
C LEU A 301 -23.20 -6.88 -15.52
N ASN A 302 -22.84 -5.64 -15.83
CA ASN A 302 -22.70 -4.58 -14.82
C ASN A 302 -24.02 -4.21 -14.13
N LEU A 303 -25.14 -4.18 -14.89
CA LEU A 303 -26.48 -3.90 -14.37
C LEU A 303 -27.02 -5.00 -13.47
N ALA A 304 -26.72 -6.28 -13.79
CA ALA A 304 -27.24 -7.43 -13.08
C ALA A 304 -26.59 -7.69 -11.72
N ILE A 305 -25.37 -7.20 -11.50
CA ILE A 305 -24.65 -7.41 -10.24
C ILE A 305 -25.06 -6.35 -9.23
N ASP A 306 -25.74 -6.80 -8.15
CA ASP A 306 -26.09 -5.97 -7.00
C ASP A 306 -24.93 -5.95 -6.03
N ARG A 307 -24.22 -4.82 -6.00
CA ARG A 307 -23.01 -4.61 -5.21
C ARG A 307 -23.30 -4.50 -3.73
N GLU A 308 -24.45 -3.93 -3.37
CA GLU A 308 -24.89 -3.76 -1.98
C GLU A 308 -25.18 -5.13 -1.33
N ILE A 309 -25.74 -6.08 -2.09
CA ILE A 309 -25.88 -7.45 -1.58
C ILE A 309 -24.50 -8.05 -1.29
N LEU A 310 -23.52 -7.84 -2.18
CA LEU A 310 -22.16 -8.37 -1.99
C LEU A 310 -21.48 -7.76 -0.77
N THR A 311 -21.58 -6.44 -0.56
CA THR A 311 -20.90 -5.74 0.53
C THR A 311 -21.61 -5.92 1.87
N ASP A 312 -22.96 -5.74 1.90
CA ASP A 312 -23.70 -5.62 3.14
C ASP A 312 -24.25 -6.94 3.67
N LYS A 313 -24.49 -7.91 2.79
CA LYS A 313 -25.10 -9.21 3.16
C LYS A 313 -24.09 -10.37 3.12
N VAL A 314 -23.19 -10.37 2.12
CA VAL A 314 -22.26 -11.49 1.90
C VAL A 314 -20.95 -11.31 2.67
N LEU A 315 -20.29 -10.16 2.48
CA LEU A 315 -18.95 -9.91 3.04
C LEU A 315 -19.02 -9.27 4.43
N ARG A 316 -19.81 -8.21 4.58
CA ARG A 316 -20.02 -7.50 5.85
C ARG A 316 -18.76 -6.89 6.46
N LEU A 317 -17.77 -6.56 5.61
CA LEU A 317 -16.48 -6.02 6.05
C LEU A 317 -16.46 -4.49 6.19
N GLY A 318 -17.60 -3.81 5.91
CA GLY A 318 -17.67 -2.35 5.87
C GLY A 318 -17.14 -1.76 4.56
N GLU A 319 -16.90 -2.60 3.57
CA GLU A 319 -16.43 -2.20 2.24
C GLU A 319 -17.56 -1.52 1.47
N PRO A 320 -17.36 -0.29 0.94
CA PRO A 320 -18.37 0.37 0.11
C PRO A 320 -18.55 -0.30 -1.25
N ALA A 321 -19.78 -0.37 -1.74
CA ALA A 321 -20.11 -0.78 -3.09
C ALA A 321 -19.41 0.14 -4.12
N ALA A 322 -18.73 -0.44 -5.13
CA ALA A 322 -17.98 0.32 -6.12
C ALA A 322 -18.77 0.49 -7.42
N TYR A 323 -18.98 1.75 -7.80
CA TYR A 323 -19.56 2.16 -9.08
C TYR A 323 -18.61 3.02 -9.91
N SER A 324 -17.35 3.13 -9.48
CA SER A 324 -16.25 3.81 -10.18
C SER A 324 -14.98 2.95 -10.10
N ILE A 325 -13.97 3.31 -10.90
CA ILE A 325 -12.68 2.61 -10.94
C ILE A 325 -11.77 3.17 -9.84
N VAL A 326 -11.69 4.50 -9.75
CA VAL A 326 -10.85 5.19 -8.78
C VAL A 326 -11.55 5.24 -7.43
N PRO A 327 -10.91 4.74 -6.34
CA PRO A 327 -11.48 4.81 -4.98
C PRO A 327 -11.69 6.24 -4.49
N PRO A 328 -12.64 6.45 -3.57
CA PRO A 328 -12.80 7.75 -2.91
C PRO A 328 -11.58 8.07 -2.05
N GLY A 329 -11.20 9.35 -2.03
CA GLY A 329 -10.08 9.85 -1.20
C GLY A 329 -8.73 9.86 -1.88
N VAL A 330 -8.65 9.50 -3.17
CA VAL A 330 -7.42 9.67 -3.97
C VAL A 330 -7.10 11.17 -4.10
N ALA A 331 -5.82 11.52 -3.88
CA ALA A 331 -5.33 12.89 -3.86
C ALA A 331 -5.59 13.62 -5.19
N ASN A 332 -5.98 14.89 -5.09
CA ASN A 332 -6.23 15.78 -6.24
C ASN A 332 -7.26 15.26 -7.26
N TYR A 333 -8.01 14.20 -6.91
CA TYR A 333 -8.98 13.60 -7.81
C TYR A 333 -10.41 14.08 -7.48
N PRO A 334 -11.14 14.65 -8.47
CA PRO A 334 -12.48 15.18 -8.22
C PRO A 334 -13.48 14.05 -7.98
N LYS A 335 -14.46 14.31 -7.12
CA LYS A 335 -15.57 13.39 -6.89
C LYS A 335 -16.51 13.33 -8.11
N GLY A 336 -17.21 12.21 -8.28
CA GLY A 336 -18.39 12.15 -9.15
C GLY A 336 -18.30 11.30 -10.41
N ALA A 337 -17.15 10.67 -10.72
CA ALA A 337 -17.18 9.60 -11.72
C ALA A 337 -17.91 8.40 -11.14
N ALA A 338 -18.91 7.91 -11.86
CA ALA A 338 -19.65 6.71 -11.51
C ALA A 338 -20.38 6.16 -12.74
N MET A 339 -20.72 4.88 -12.71
CA MET A 339 -21.57 4.25 -13.72
C MET A 339 -22.93 4.92 -13.79
N ASP A 340 -23.47 5.06 -15.01
CA ASP A 340 -24.70 5.76 -15.34
C ASP A 340 -25.96 5.20 -14.64
N PHE A 341 -25.91 3.96 -14.24
CA PHE A 341 -27.02 3.25 -13.58
C PHE A 341 -26.93 3.23 -12.04
N ARG A 342 -25.95 3.88 -11.43
CA ARG A 342 -25.75 3.85 -9.96
C ARG A 342 -27.01 4.25 -9.18
N ALA A 343 -27.76 5.23 -9.67
CA ALA A 343 -28.97 5.72 -9.02
C ALA A 343 -30.22 4.88 -9.31
N LEU A 344 -30.15 3.89 -10.21
CA LEU A 344 -31.32 3.08 -10.56
C LEU A 344 -31.58 2.00 -9.50
N PRO A 345 -32.85 1.77 -9.13
CA PRO A 345 -33.26 0.64 -8.32
C PRO A 345 -32.79 -0.71 -8.92
N ALA A 346 -32.53 -1.70 -8.05
CA ALA A 346 -32.07 -3.02 -8.47
C ALA A 346 -33.00 -3.70 -9.49
N GLU A 347 -34.32 -3.57 -9.29
CA GLU A 347 -35.32 -4.13 -10.20
C GLU A 347 -35.24 -3.50 -11.62
N GLU A 348 -35.07 -2.19 -11.71
CA GLU A 348 -34.91 -1.49 -12.98
C GLU A 348 -33.58 -1.88 -13.67
N ARG A 349 -32.50 -2.01 -12.89
CA ARG A 349 -31.22 -2.50 -13.40
C ARG A 349 -31.38 -3.88 -14.01
N LEU A 350 -32.05 -4.80 -13.30
CA LEU A 350 -32.28 -6.16 -13.77
C LEU A 350 -33.17 -6.21 -15.03
N ALA A 351 -34.25 -5.40 -15.06
CA ALA A 351 -35.13 -5.32 -16.24
C ALA A 351 -34.35 -4.82 -17.50
N LYS A 352 -33.51 -3.79 -17.33
CA LYS A 352 -32.64 -3.28 -18.42
C LYS A 352 -31.61 -4.33 -18.85
N ALA A 353 -31.04 -5.08 -17.93
CA ALA A 353 -30.10 -6.16 -18.25
C ALA A 353 -30.77 -7.25 -19.07
N ARG A 354 -31.96 -7.70 -18.69
CA ARG A 354 -32.75 -8.68 -19.46
C ARG A 354 -33.12 -8.16 -20.85
N TRP A 355 -33.48 -6.89 -20.94
CA TRP A 355 -33.79 -6.28 -22.24
C TRP A 355 -32.57 -6.29 -23.16
N LEU A 356 -31.39 -5.94 -22.67
CA LEU A 356 -30.13 -5.99 -23.44
C LEU A 356 -29.81 -7.42 -23.89
N MET A 357 -29.93 -8.41 -23.00
CA MET A 357 -29.69 -9.82 -23.33
C MET A 357 -30.65 -10.31 -24.43
N GLY A 358 -31.95 -9.98 -24.31
CA GLY A 358 -32.93 -10.31 -25.34
C GLY A 358 -32.62 -9.68 -26.71
N ARG A 359 -32.13 -8.41 -26.72
CA ARG A 359 -31.67 -7.73 -27.95
C ARG A 359 -30.45 -8.37 -28.61
N MET A 360 -29.68 -9.16 -27.85
CA MET A 360 -28.54 -9.95 -28.33
C MET A 360 -28.93 -11.41 -28.67
N GLY A 361 -30.20 -11.77 -28.53
CA GLY A 361 -30.72 -13.10 -28.87
C GLY A 361 -30.65 -14.11 -27.70
N TYR A 362 -30.30 -13.67 -26.48
CA TYR A 362 -30.30 -14.56 -25.32
C TYR A 362 -31.64 -14.52 -24.56
N GLY A 363 -32.03 -15.66 -24.02
CA GLY A 363 -33.28 -15.84 -23.30
C GLY A 363 -33.30 -17.12 -22.46
N PRO A 364 -34.47 -17.48 -21.88
CA PRO A 364 -34.59 -18.70 -21.07
C PRO A 364 -34.13 -19.96 -21.78
N ASP A 365 -34.47 -20.07 -23.10
CA ASP A 365 -34.19 -21.24 -23.92
C ASP A 365 -32.85 -21.14 -24.67
N HIS A 366 -32.24 -19.97 -24.71
CA HIS A 366 -30.94 -19.72 -25.33
C HIS A 366 -30.03 -18.92 -24.38
N ARG A 367 -29.40 -19.63 -23.46
CA ARG A 367 -28.59 -19.04 -22.41
C ARG A 367 -27.12 -18.90 -22.84
N LEU A 368 -26.47 -17.81 -22.39
CA LEU A 368 -25.04 -17.61 -22.59
C LEU A 368 -24.26 -18.39 -21.52
N ARG A 369 -23.21 -19.09 -21.93
CA ARG A 369 -22.26 -19.73 -21.00
C ARG A 369 -20.94 -18.97 -20.98
N LEU A 370 -20.42 -18.69 -19.79
CA LEU A 370 -19.13 -18.04 -19.56
C LEU A 370 -18.39 -18.74 -18.42
N SER A 371 -17.06 -18.81 -18.51
CA SER A 371 -16.21 -19.19 -17.38
C SER A 371 -15.99 -18.00 -16.45
N PHE A 372 -15.92 -18.27 -15.14
CA PHE A 372 -15.60 -17.27 -14.13
C PHE A 372 -14.52 -17.79 -13.20
N GLU A 373 -13.30 -17.30 -13.36
CA GLU A 373 -12.18 -17.63 -12.49
C GLU A 373 -12.14 -16.78 -11.25
N THR A 374 -11.87 -17.43 -10.10
CA THR A 374 -11.74 -16.79 -8.80
C THR A 374 -10.67 -17.48 -7.96
N PHE A 375 -10.18 -16.80 -6.91
CA PHE A 375 -9.25 -17.38 -5.96
C PHE A 375 -9.91 -18.48 -5.11
N ASP A 376 -9.16 -19.55 -4.83
CA ASP A 376 -9.59 -20.64 -3.94
C ASP A 376 -9.56 -20.22 -2.45
N GLU A 377 -10.35 -19.20 -2.11
CA GLU A 377 -10.50 -18.63 -0.80
C GLU A 377 -11.98 -18.53 -0.39
N PRO A 378 -12.32 -18.71 0.89
CA PRO A 378 -13.73 -18.77 1.32
C PRO A 378 -14.56 -17.54 0.92
N ASN A 379 -14.03 -16.33 1.07
CA ASN A 379 -14.75 -15.09 0.72
C ASN A 379 -14.94 -14.95 -0.78
N ASN A 380 -13.92 -15.28 -1.58
CA ASN A 380 -13.99 -15.22 -3.04
C ASN A 380 -14.99 -16.23 -3.60
N LYS A 381 -15.01 -17.46 -3.05
CA LYS A 381 -16.00 -18.49 -3.42
C LYS A 381 -17.44 -18.04 -3.10
N ARG A 382 -17.67 -17.42 -1.91
CA ARG A 382 -18.99 -16.88 -1.56
C ARG A 382 -19.44 -15.78 -2.53
N VAL A 383 -18.55 -14.84 -2.86
CA VAL A 383 -18.82 -13.80 -3.86
C VAL A 383 -19.14 -14.41 -5.22
N ALA A 384 -18.35 -15.39 -5.67
CA ALA A 384 -18.55 -16.05 -6.96
C ALA A 384 -19.90 -16.75 -7.05
N ALA A 385 -20.31 -17.47 -6.01
CA ALA A 385 -21.62 -18.13 -5.97
C ALA A 385 -22.79 -17.13 -6.06
N VAL A 386 -22.67 -15.97 -5.39
CA VAL A 386 -23.70 -14.93 -5.44
C VAL A 386 -23.73 -14.23 -6.81
N VAL A 387 -22.56 -13.93 -7.40
CA VAL A 387 -22.46 -13.40 -8.78
C VAL A 387 -23.07 -14.38 -9.77
N GLN A 388 -22.80 -15.68 -9.66
CA GLN A 388 -23.41 -16.73 -10.47
C GLN A 388 -24.95 -16.68 -10.37
N ALA A 389 -25.50 -16.60 -9.15
CA ALA A 389 -26.94 -16.53 -8.95
C ALA A 389 -27.57 -15.26 -9.54
N MET A 390 -26.88 -14.12 -9.45
CA MET A 390 -27.32 -12.85 -10.06
C MET A 390 -27.33 -12.92 -11.58
N LEU A 391 -26.27 -13.41 -12.21
CA LEU A 391 -26.17 -13.48 -13.65
C LEU A 391 -27.10 -14.54 -14.26
N ARG A 392 -27.44 -15.58 -13.50
CA ARG A 392 -28.47 -16.56 -13.92
C ARG A 392 -29.83 -15.90 -14.17
N GLN A 393 -30.16 -14.80 -13.48
CA GLN A 393 -31.41 -14.07 -13.66
C GLN A 393 -31.51 -13.34 -15.00
N ILE A 394 -30.38 -13.15 -15.69
CA ILE A 394 -30.28 -12.54 -17.02
C ILE A 394 -29.82 -13.55 -18.06
N TRP A 395 -30.10 -14.85 -17.83
CA TRP A 395 -29.85 -15.96 -18.73
C TRP A 395 -28.37 -16.22 -19.02
N ILE A 396 -27.50 -15.95 -18.07
CA ILE A 396 -26.07 -16.32 -18.13
C ILE A 396 -25.82 -17.46 -17.14
N ASP A 397 -25.25 -18.55 -17.63
CA ASP A 397 -24.76 -19.67 -16.82
C ASP A 397 -23.25 -19.53 -16.67
N LEU A 398 -22.79 -19.29 -15.43
CA LEU A 398 -21.36 -19.21 -15.11
C LEU A 398 -20.83 -20.58 -14.72
N ASP A 399 -19.72 -20.96 -15.33
CA ASP A 399 -18.86 -22.03 -14.86
C ASP A 399 -17.79 -21.44 -13.91
N VAL A 400 -18.00 -21.62 -12.61
CA VAL A 400 -17.14 -21.03 -11.58
C VAL A 400 -15.93 -21.93 -11.33
N ILE A 401 -14.73 -21.39 -11.55
CA ILE A 401 -13.44 -22.07 -11.43
C ILE A 401 -12.64 -21.42 -10.31
N ALA A 402 -12.60 -22.06 -9.14
CA ALA A 402 -11.79 -21.60 -8.00
C ALA A 402 -10.40 -22.24 -8.05
N ILE A 403 -9.34 -21.45 -8.16
CA ILE A 403 -7.98 -21.92 -8.39
C ILE A 403 -6.95 -21.16 -7.52
N ASP A 404 -5.76 -21.75 -7.43
CA ASP A 404 -4.60 -21.12 -6.78
C ASP A 404 -4.26 -19.76 -7.38
N GLY A 405 -3.84 -18.82 -6.53
CA GLY A 405 -3.60 -17.44 -6.94
C GLY A 405 -2.51 -17.27 -8.01
N ALA A 406 -1.45 -18.08 -7.98
CA ALA A 406 -0.38 -17.99 -8.98
C ALA A 406 -0.85 -18.53 -10.34
N VAL A 407 -1.69 -19.58 -10.34
CA VAL A 407 -2.31 -20.11 -11.57
C VAL A 407 -3.30 -19.10 -12.14
N HIS A 408 -4.15 -18.51 -11.27
CA HIS A 408 -5.11 -17.48 -11.66
C HIS A 408 -4.41 -16.26 -12.28
N GLY A 409 -3.35 -15.75 -11.64
CA GLY A 409 -2.56 -14.64 -12.17
C GLY A 409 -1.98 -14.92 -13.56
N ARG A 410 -1.44 -16.13 -13.79
CA ARG A 410 -0.95 -16.53 -15.13
C ARG A 410 -2.07 -16.58 -16.16
N ASN A 411 -3.23 -17.13 -15.82
CA ASN A 411 -4.38 -17.20 -16.72
C ASN A 411 -4.86 -15.79 -17.11
N MET A 412 -4.94 -14.88 -16.12
CA MET A 412 -5.28 -13.48 -16.36
C MET A 412 -4.31 -12.79 -17.32
N GLN A 413 -3.00 -12.96 -17.11
CA GLN A 413 -1.95 -12.40 -17.98
C GLN A 413 -2.01 -12.96 -19.40
N GLN A 414 -2.23 -14.26 -19.54
CA GLN A 414 -2.30 -14.94 -20.84
C GLN A 414 -3.66 -14.77 -21.56
N GLY A 415 -4.70 -14.32 -20.85
CA GLY A 415 -6.06 -14.21 -21.39
C GLY A 415 -6.80 -15.56 -21.51
N ASN A 416 -6.48 -16.52 -20.65
CA ASN A 416 -7.10 -17.85 -20.60
C ASN A 416 -8.35 -17.88 -19.70
N TYR A 417 -9.21 -16.88 -19.79
CA TYR A 417 -10.44 -16.73 -19.00
C TYR A 417 -11.47 -15.92 -19.79
N ASP A 418 -12.75 -16.00 -19.41
CA ASP A 418 -13.79 -15.08 -19.90
C ASP A 418 -14.01 -13.95 -18.88
N LEU A 419 -14.37 -14.31 -17.66
CA LEU A 419 -14.46 -13.42 -16.51
C LEU A 419 -13.44 -13.84 -15.45
N GLY A 420 -12.73 -12.89 -14.83
CA GLY A 420 -11.76 -13.18 -13.78
C GLY A 420 -11.82 -12.14 -12.67
N VAL A 421 -11.89 -12.59 -11.41
CA VAL A 421 -11.84 -11.66 -10.28
C VAL A 421 -10.43 -11.08 -10.15
N ALA A 422 -10.34 -9.78 -9.86
CA ALA A 422 -9.08 -9.11 -9.60
C ALA A 422 -9.24 -8.09 -8.48
N SER A 423 -8.13 -7.70 -7.89
CA SER A 423 -8.06 -6.58 -6.95
C SER A 423 -6.81 -5.78 -7.24
N TRP A 424 -6.91 -4.48 -7.04
CA TRP A 424 -5.76 -3.57 -7.09
C TRP A 424 -5.68 -2.74 -5.82
N PHE A 425 -4.49 -2.59 -5.31
CA PHE A 425 -4.16 -1.72 -4.19
C PHE A 425 -3.15 -0.69 -4.68
N ALA A 426 -3.38 0.59 -4.36
CA ALA A 426 -2.56 1.64 -4.90
C ALA A 426 -1.14 1.63 -4.30
N ASP A 427 -0.13 1.64 -5.16
CA ASP A 427 1.28 1.80 -4.77
C ASP A 427 1.56 3.24 -4.32
N PHE A 428 0.84 4.22 -4.90
CA PHE A 428 0.94 5.64 -4.58
C PHE A 428 -0.42 6.33 -4.73
N ASN A 429 -0.61 7.44 -4.03
CA ASN A 429 -1.89 8.16 -3.95
C ASN A 429 -2.15 9.05 -5.18
N ASP A 430 -2.47 8.41 -6.31
CA ASP A 430 -2.83 9.09 -7.54
C ASP A 430 -3.79 8.22 -8.38
N ALA A 431 -4.74 8.85 -9.07
CA ALA A 431 -5.74 8.14 -9.87
C ALA A 431 -5.16 7.37 -11.06
N SER A 432 -3.99 7.78 -11.58
CA SER A 432 -3.31 7.03 -12.64
C SER A 432 -2.92 5.62 -12.21
N ASN A 433 -2.67 5.39 -10.91
CA ASN A 433 -2.35 4.06 -10.40
C ASN A 433 -3.46 3.03 -10.66
N PHE A 434 -4.71 3.47 -10.79
CA PHE A 434 -5.84 2.63 -11.16
C PHE A 434 -6.13 2.66 -12.68
N LEU A 435 -6.01 3.82 -13.31
CA LEU A 435 -6.42 3.99 -14.70
C LEU A 435 -5.38 3.44 -15.69
N ASP A 436 -4.09 3.47 -15.36
CA ASP A 436 -3.03 2.88 -16.19
C ASP A 436 -3.13 1.35 -16.30
N LEU A 437 -3.88 0.70 -15.40
CA LEU A 437 -4.22 -0.74 -15.53
C LEU A 437 -5.10 -1.04 -16.75
N LEU A 438 -5.79 -0.03 -17.29
CA LEU A 438 -6.63 -0.14 -18.49
C LEU A 438 -5.95 0.43 -19.74
N ARG A 439 -4.75 1.05 -19.59
CA ARG A 439 -4.00 1.60 -20.74
C ARG A 439 -3.73 0.50 -21.75
N THR A 440 -3.91 0.81 -23.03
CA THR A 440 -3.56 -0.11 -24.11
C THR A 440 -2.09 -0.50 -24.02
N GLY A 441 -1.82 -1.81 -24.06
CA GLY A 441 -0.46 -2.36 -23.95
C GLY A 441 0.08 -2.51 -22.51
N SER A 442 -0.62 -2.02 -21.48
CA SER A 442 -0.23 -2.27 -20.09
C SER A 442 -0.26 -3.78 -19.78
N GLY A 443 0.78 -4.28 -19.11
CA GLY A 443 0.87 -5.68 -18.66
C GLY A 443 -0.26 -6.08 -17.70
N ASN A 444 -0.81 -5.10 -16.96
CA ASN A 444 -1.92 -5.28 -16.03
C ASN A 444 -3.31 -5.10 -16.68
N ASN A 445 -3.37 -4.76 -17.97
CA ASN A 445 -4.62 -4.68 -18.72
C ASN A 445 -5.11 -6.10 -19.09
N TYR A 446 -5.49 -6.85 -18.08
CA TYR A 446 -5.91 -8.26 -18.24
C TYR A 446 -7.10 -8.41 -19.21
N GLY A 447 -8.06 -7.49 -19.15
CA GLY A 447 -9.24 -7.47 -20.01
C GLY A 447 -8.98 -7.10 -21.47
N ARG A 448 -7.73 -6.67 -21.78
CA ARG A 448 -7.34 -6.22 -23.11
C ARG A 448 -8.22 -5.08 -23.64
N TYR A 449 -8.67 -4.21 -22.74
CA TYR A 449 -9.39 -2.99 -23.08
C TYR A 449 -8.55 -2.13 -24.02
N HIS A 450 -9.20 -1.55 -25.02
CA HIS A 450 -8.58 -0.64 -25.96
C HIS A 450 -9.55 0.49 -26.31
N ASN A 451 -9.14 1.74 -26.07
CA ASN A 451 -9.87 2.93 -26.46
C ASN A 451 -8.89 4.10 -26.64
N THR A 452 -8.75 4.58 -27.88
CA THR A 452 -7.82 5.65 -28.24
C THR A 452 -8.11 6.96 -27.50
N ALA A 453 -9.39 7.30 -27.24
CA ALA A 453 -9.75 8.52 -26.51
C ALA A 453 -9.35 8.42 -25.03
N PHE A 454 -9.45 7.22 -24.43
CA PHE A 454 -8.98 6.92 -23.08
C PHE A 454 -7.47 7.08 -22.99
N ASP A 455 -6.72 6.43 -23.88
CA ASP A 455 -5.25 6.52 -23.90
C ASP A 455 -4.76 7.95 -24.13
N THR A 456 -5.40 8.69 -25.06
CA THR A 456 -5.11 10.12 -25.29
C THR A 456 -5.32 10.97 -24.04
N ALA A 457 -6.37 10.69 -23.26
CA ALA A 457 -6.61 11.39 -21.99
C ALA A 457 -5.54 11.06 -20.93
N LEU A 458 -5.10 9.80 -20.84
CA LEU A 458 -4.00 9.42 -19.96
C LEU A 458 -2.68 10.10 -20.37
N ASP A 459 -2.38 10.17 -21.66
CA ASP A 459 -1.19 10.87 -22.17
C ASP A 459 -1.24 12.37 -21.90
N ALA A 460 -2.43 12.99 -22.01
CA ALA A 460 -2.60 14.39 -21.65
C ALA A 460 -2.38 14.61 -20.14
N ALA A 461 -2.88 13.69 -19.30
CA ALA A 461 -2.66 13.75 -17.85
C ALA A 461 -1.18 13.60 -17.48
N GLN A 462 -0.42 12.76 -18.17
CA GLN A 462 1.03 12.65 -17.95
C GLN A 462 1.79 13.94 -18.23
N ARG A 463 1.31 14.78 -19.16
CA ARG A 463 1.95 16.05 -19.54
C ARG A 463 1.52 17.24 -18.71
N GLU A 464 0.48 17.09 -17.89
CA GLU A 464 -0.09 18.18 -17.07
C GLU A 464 0.65 18.28 -15.72
N PRO A 465 1.39 19.35 -15.45
CA PRO A 465 2.12 19.52 -14.21
C PRO A 465 1.23 19.98 -13.03
N ASP A 466 0.09 20.62 -13.31
CA ASP A 466 -0.86 21.02 -12.27
C ASP A 466 -1.68 19.82 -11.80
N ALA A 467 -1.54 19.46 -10.54
CA ALA A 467 -2.16 18.27 -9.96
C ALA A 467 -3.70 18.26 -10.06
N ARG A 468 -4.34 19.44 -9.89
CA ARG A 468 -5.81 19.54 -9.96
C ARG A 468 -6.31 19.42 -11.40
N LYS A 469 -5.65 20.09 -12.35
CA LYS A 469 -5.99 19.97 -13.78
C LYS A 469 -5.77 18.53 -14.25
N ARG A 470 -4.67 17.92 -13.82
CA ARG A 470 -4.37 16.52 -14.08
C ARG A 470 -5.48 15.61 -13.56
N GLY A 471 -5.94 15.81 -12.33
CA GLY A 471 -7.07 15.07 -11.76
C GLY A 471 -8.36 15.16 -12.59
N LEU A 472 -8.67 16.34 -13.15
CA LEU A 472 -9.81 16.53 -14.06
C LEU A 472 -9.65 15.75 -15.37
N ILE A 473 -8.45 15.70 -15.94
CA ILE A 473 -8.15 14.94 -17.16
C ILE A 473 -8.28 13.42 -16.87
N LEU A 474 -7.74 12.95 -15.73
CA LEU A 474 -7.88 11.56 -15.31
C LEU A 474 -9.34 11.17 -15.07
N GLN A 475 -10.17 12.08 -14.50
CA GLN A 475 -11.60 11.84 -14.36
C GLN A 475 -12.31 11.71 -15.72
N LYS A 476 -11.88 12.48 -16.73
CA LYS A 476 -12.40 12.32 -18.09
C LYS A 476 -12.06 10.94 -18.66
N ALA A 477 -10.82 10.46 -18.44
CA ALA A 477 -10.42 9.12 -18.83
C ALA A 477 -11.29 8.06 -18.11
N GLU A 478 -11.48 8.17 -16.80
CA GLU A 478 -12.34 7.25 -16.06
C GLU A 478 -13.76 7.20 -16.62
N LYS A 479 -14.37 8.34 -16.93
CA LYS A 479 -15.72 8.40 -17.52
C LYS A 479 -15.81 7.66 -18.85
N ILE A 480 -14.77 7.68 -19.68
CA ILE A 480 -14.70 6.92 -20.92
C ILE A 480 -14.69 5.42 -20.62
N ALA A 481 -13.83 4.96 -19.72
CA ALA A 481 -13.73 3.53 -19.36
C ALA A 481 -15.03 3.01 -18.70
N LEU A 482 -15.70 3.84 -17.88
CA LEU A 482 -16.99 3.52 -17.27
C LEU A 482 -18.11 3.42 -18.31
N ALA A 483 -18.15 4.31 -19.32
CA ALA A 483 -19.12 4.28 -20.41
C ALA A 483 -18.96 3.04 -21.31
N ASP A 484 -17.72 2.55 -21.44
CA ASP A 484 -17.40 1.32 -22.17
C ASP A 484 -17.58 0.06 -21.30
N TYR A 485 -17.91 0.23 -20.01
CA TYR A 485 -17.99 -0.88 -19.05
C TYR A 485 -16.73 -1.76 -19.09
N ALA A 486 -15.55 -1.11 -19.02
CA ALA A 486 -14.25 -1.79 -19.15
C ALA A 486 -14.02 -2.84 -18.05
N TRP A 487 -14.54 -2.61 -16.85
CA TRP A 487 -14.58 -3.55 -15.73
C TRP A 487 -15.98 -3.67 -15.14
N ILE A 488 -16.14 -4.64 -14.25
CA ILE A 488 -17.25 -4.69 -13.29
C ILE A 488 -16.67 -4.37 -11.91
N PRO A 489 -16.60 -3.08 -11.48
CA PRO A 489 -16.22 -2.74 -10.12
C PRO A 489 -17.19 -3.37 -9.14
N LEU A 490 -16.69 -3.99 -8.07
CA LEU A 490 -17.50 -4.67 -7.07
C LEU A 490 -17.56 -3.88 -5.77
N ARG A 491 -16.38 -3.58 -5.21
CA ARG A 491 -16.27 -2.91 -3.91
C ARG A 491 -14.95 -2.17 -3.79
N PHE A 492 -14.97 -1.07 -3.06
CA PHE A 492 -13.76 -0.46 -2.53
C PHE A 492 -13.33 -1.16 -1.27
N ARG A 493 -12.01 -1.26 -1.08
CA ARG A 493 -11.45 -2.03 0.03
C ARG A 493 -11.47 -1.21 1.31
N THR A 494 -11.55 -1.93 2.41
CA THR A 494 -11.27 -1.42 3.76
C THR A 494 -10.22 -2.29 4.42
N THR A 495 -9.50 -1.70 5.38
CA THR A 495 -8.64 -2.45 6.28
C THR A 495 -9.22 -2.47 7.68
N GLN A 496 -8.80 -3.45 8.44
CA GLN A 496 -9.22 -3.63 9.83
C GLN A 496 -8.00 -3.94 10.69
N ASP A 497 -7.84 -3.12 11.74
CA ASP A 497 -6.77 -3.29 12.72
C ASP A 497 -7.35 -3.39 14.13
N LEU A 498 -6.60 -4.03 15.00
CA LEU A 498 -6.81 -3.96 16.44
C LEU A 498 -5.70 -3.11 17.05
N VAL A 499 -6.09 -2.08 17.80
CA VAL A 499 -5.18 -1.15 18.47
C VAL A 499 -5.64 -0.97 19.89
N GLN A 500 -4.77 -1.25 20.87
CA GLN A 500 -5.09 -1.07 22.28
C GLN A 500 -5.36 0.41 22.59
N THR A 501 -6.31 0.70 23.45
CA THR A 501 -6.77 2.07 23.73
C THR A 501 -5.70 2.97 24.34
N TYR A 502 -4.66 2.40 24.95
CA TYR A 502 -3.50 3.12 25.48
C TYR A 502 -2.41 3.41 24.42
N VAL A 503 -2.52 2.83 23.23
CA VAL A 503 -1.67 3.22 22.08
C VAL A 503 -2.27 4.48 21.48
N LYS A 504 -1.50 5.55 21.49
CA LYS A 504 -1.90 6.87 20.98
C LYS A 504 -1.10 7.27 19.75
N GLY A 505 -1.59 8.28 19.03
CA GLY A 505 -0.97 8.74 17.78
C GLY A 505 -1.35 7.89 16.57
N TRP A 506 -2.12 6.81 16.75
CA TRP A 506 -2.67 6.04 15.66
C TRP A 506 -3.76 6.84 14.94
N ILE A 507 -3.53 7.16 13.68
CA ILE A 507 -4.50 7.85 12.82
C ILE A 507 -4.87 6.92 11.67
N ASP A 508 -6.15 6.64 11.53
CA ASP A 508 -6.68 5.87 10.42
C ASP A 508 -6.39 6.57 9.09
N ASN A 509 -5.75 5.89 8.16
CA ASN A 509 -5.39 6.44 6.87
C ASN A 509 -5.60 5.41 5.75
N PRO A 510 -5.79 5.85 4.49
CA PRO A 510 -6.14 4.94 3.38
C PRO A 510 -4.95 4.15 2.82
N ARG A 511 -3.73 4.34 3.35
CA ARG A 511 -2.51 3.67 2.87
C ARG A 511 -1.99 2.61 3.83
N GLU A 512 -2.57 2.45 5.02
CA GLU A 512 -2.17 1.47 6.03
C GLU A 512 -0.76 1.69 6.61
N PHE A 513 -0.24 2.91 6.54
CA PHE A 513 1.06 3.23 7.09
C PHE A 513 0.95 3.88 8.47
N HIS A 514 1.35 3.14 9.51
CA HIS A 514 1.34 3.58 10.90
C HIS A 514 2.76 3.51 11.46
N ARG A 515 3.59 4.49 11.08
CA ARG A 515 5.01 4.54 11.49
C ARG A 515 5.13 4.72 12.99
N THR A 516 5.95 3.90 13.65
CA THR A 516 6.07 3.87 15.12
C THR A 516 6.55 5.20 15.70
N ARG A 517 7.32 6.00 14.96
CA ARG A 517 7.78 7.33 15.40
C ARG A 517 6.65 8.28 15.79
N TRP A 518 5.43 8.08 15.30
CA TRP A 518 4.25 8.90 15.58
C TRP A 518 3.44 8.38 16.77
N LEU A 519 3.76 7.18 17.27
CA LEU A 519 3.01 6.53 18.33
C LEU A 519 3.61 6.82 19.70
N TRP A 520 2.76 6.74 20.73
CA TRP A 520 3.18 6.73 22.12
C TRP A 520 2.23 5.89 22.97
N LEU A 521 2.68 5.49 24.15
CA LEU A 521 1.87 4.71 25.08
C LEU A 521 1.45 5.60 26.26
N GLU A 522 0.17 5.57 26.60
CA GLU A 522 -0.33 5.97 27.91
C GLU A 522 -0.15 4.80 28.90
N ALA A 523 -0.44 5.03 30.19
CA ALA A 523 -0.32 3.98 31.19
C ALA A 523 -1.19 2.76 30.77
N ARG A 524 -0.56 1.59 30.70
CA ARG A 524 -1.28 0.34 30.46
C ARG A 524 -2.24 0.12 31.64
N PRO A 525 -3.51 -0.28 31.40
CA PRO A 525 -4.39 -0.70 32.48
C PRO A 525 -3.75 -1.83 33.29
N GLU A 526 -3.86 -1.79 34.61
CA GLU A 526 -3.42 -2.90 35.46
C GLU A 526 -4.18 -4.17 35.03
N ARG A 527 -3.43 -5.25 34.86
CA ARG A 527 -4.01 -6.56 34.54
C ARG A 527 -4.67 -7.09 35.81
N HIS A 528 -5.99 -7.22 35.81
CA HIS A 528 -6.75 -7.90 36.86
C HIS A 528 -6.82 -9.41 36.62
#